data_2cca52b6bc422efc07f0b82a2c9eb7d0
#
_entry.id   2cca52b6bc422efc07f0b82a2c9eb7d0
#
_cell.length_a   1.000
_cell.length_b   1.000
_cell.length_c   1.000
_cell.angle_alpha   90.00
_cell.angle_beta   90.00
_cell.angle_gamma   90.00
#
_symmetry.space_group_name_H-M   'P 1'
#
loop_
_entity.id
_entity.type
_entity.pdbx_description
1 polymer ?
#
loop_
_entity_poly.entity_id
_entity_poly.type
_entity_poly.pdbx_seq_one_letter_code
_entity_poly.pdbx_strand_id
1 'polypeptide(L)'
;MHITGTYTMACARTLVPVEVPIDIRSQEIFDLEGNAYISDDEEDEHYHDATDGMINLKDIAEELVIIEKPMRAFANNSDQMLREGNGWEVIDEEQAVELAEEEETEQIDPRLQKLQQLYDEEQ
;
A
#
# COMPACT_ATOMS: atom_id res chain seq x y z
N MET A 1 -15.29 -9.82 15.89
CA MET A 1 -15.69 -8.41 15.76
C MET A 1 -15.98 -8.10 14.29
N HIS A 2 -17.02 -7.34 13.99
CA HIS A 2 -17.34 -6.89 12.63
C HIS A 2 -17.53 -5.38 12.65
N ILE A 3 -16.70 -4.66 11.90
CA ILE A 3 -16.67 -3.20 11.87
C ILE A 3 -17.03 -2.74 10.46
N THR A 4 -18.04 -1.90 10.35
CA THR A 4 -18.47 -1.28 9.10
C THR A 4 -18.50 0.23 9.23
N GLY A 5 -18.15 0.90 8.16
CA GLY A 5 -18.11 2.37 8.15
C GLY A 5 -17.56 2.91 6.85
N THR A 6 -17.03 4.12 6.90
CA THR A 6 -16.47 4.80 5.74
C THR A 6 -15.30 5.67 6.16
N TYR A 7 -14.17 5.59 5.43
CA TYR A 7 -13.12 6.59 5.51
C TYR A 7 -13.44 7.74 4.55
N THR A 8 -13.19 8.96 4.97
CA THR A 8 -13.10 10.10 4.07
C THR A 8 -11.63 10.42 3.85
N MET A 9 -11.15 10.22 2.64
CA MET A 9 -9.76 10.40 2.25
C MET A 9 -9.66 11.38 1.08
N ALA A 10 -8.53 12.08 0.97
CA ALA A 10 -8.23 12.85 -0.22
C ALA A 10 -7.85 11.92 -1.38
N CYS A 11 -8.40 12.17 -2.57
CA CYS A 11 -7.96 11.47 -3.78
C CYS A 11 -6.46 11.70 -3.99
N ALA A 12 -5.71 10.64 -4.28
CA ALA A 12 -4.27 10.72 -4.48
C ALA A 12 -3.85 11.56 -5.70
N ARG A 13 -4.76 11.78 -6.66
CA ARG A 13 -4.52 12.56 -7.87
C ARG A 13 -5.09 13.97 -7.81
N THR A 14 -6.33 14.12 -7.34
CA THR A 14 -7.08 15.38 -7.44
C THR A 14 -7.30 16.09 -6.10
N LEU A 15 -6.98 15.44 -4.97
CA LEU A 15 -7.21 15.90 -3.60
C LEU A 15 -8.69 16.10 -3.21
N VAL A 16 -9.63 15.75 -4.08
CA VAL A 16 -11.05 15.78 -3.72
C VAL A 16 -11.37 14.70 -2.69
N PRO A 17 -12.34 14.94 -1.78
CA PRO A 17 -12.74 13.92 -0.81
C PRO A 17 -13.31 12.67 -1.49
N VAL A 18 -12.83 11.51 -1.06
CA VAL A 18 -13.29 10.20 -1.52
C VAL A 18 -13.76 9.39 -0.32
N GLU A 19 -14.90 8.76 -0.44
CA GLU A 19 -15.41 7.82 0.55
C GLU A 19 -14.95 6.40 0.23
N VAL A 20 -14.25 5.78 1.18
CA VAL A 20 -13.77 4.40 1.07
C VAL A 20 -14.49 3.55 2.10
N PRO A 21 -15.23 2.51 1.69
CA PRO A 21 -15.98 1.68 2.62
C PRO A 21 -15.05 0.88 3.54
N ILE A 22 -15.49 0.71 4.78
CA ILE A 22 -14.86 -0.14 5.79
C ILE A 22 -15.73 -1.37 5.99
N ASP A 23 -15.16 -2.56 5.82
CA ASP A 23 -15.75 -3.84 6.19
C ASP A 23 -14.63 -4.73 6.75
N ILE A 24 -14.45 -4.68 8.06
CA ILE A 24 -13.40 -5.41 8.77
C ILE A 24 -14.05 -6.52 9.59
N ARG A 25 -13.56 -7.74 9.41
CA ARG A 25 -13.95 -8.90 10.22
C ARG A 25 -12.72 -9.46 10.88
N SER A 26 -12.69 -9.40 12.21
CA SER A 26 -11.59 -9.89 13.03
C SER A 26 -12.07 -10.76 14.16
N GLN A 27 -11.25 -11.72 14.55
CA GLN A 27 -11.44 -12.56 15.72
C GLN A 27 -10.35 -12.22 16.72
N GLU A 28 -10.74 -11.65 17.86
CA GLU A 28 -9.83 -11.24 18.91
C GLU A 28 -9.92 -12.20 20.10
N ILE A 29 -8.80 -12.53 20.69
CA ILE A 29 -8.69 -13.44 21.84
C ILE A 29 -8.27 -12.61 23.06
N PHE A 30 -9.00 -12.76 24.15
CA PHE A 30 -8.73 -12.07 25.40
C PHE A 30 -8.33 -13.07 26.49
N ASP A 31 -7.16 -12.87 27.07
CA ASP A 31 -6.73 -13.64 28.23
C ASP A 31 -7.20 -12.96 29.52
N LEU A 32 -8.12 -13.59 30.21
CA LEU A 32 -8.70 -13.11 31.47
C LEU A 32 -7.96 -13.62 32.70
N GLU A 33 -7.15 -14.67 32.57
CA GLU A 33 -6.53 -15.38 33.69
C GLU A 33 -5.03 -15.16 33.80
N GLY A 34 -4.39 -14.54 32.82
CA GLY A 34 -2.94 -14.33 32.76
C GLY A 34 -2.14 -15.61 32.55
N ASN A 35 -2.80 -16.65 32.04
CA ASN A 35 -2.19 -17.94 31.73
C ASN A 35 -1.72 -18.05 30.28
N ALA A 36 -1.56 -16.93 29.61
CA ALA A 36 -1.13 -16.89 28.22
C ALA A 36 0.18 -17.65 28.06
N TYR A 37 0.09 -18.83 27.49
CA TYR A 37 1.24 -19.40 26.79
C TYR A 37 1.45 -18.53 25.57
N ILE A 38 2.45 -17.67 25.64
CA ILE A 38 2.98 -16.98 24.45
C ILE A 38 3.55 -18.10 23.59
N SER A 39 2.74 -18.57 22.65
CA SER A 39 3.27 -19.39 21.58
C SER A 39 4.08 -18.47 20.67
N ASP A 40 5.31 -18.85 20.35
CA ASP A 40 6.18 -18.11 19.43
C ASP A 40 5.66 -18.13 17.96
N ASP A 41 4.41 -18.56 17.76
CA ASP A 41 3.77 -18.62 16.46
C ASP A 41 3.18 -17.24 16.08
N GLU A 42 3.42 -16.83 14.86
CA GLU A 42 3.00 -15.54 14.25
C GLU A 42 1.48 -15.29 14.23
N GLU A 43 0.69 -16.15 14.87
CA GLU A 43 -0.78 -16.03 14.99
C GLU A 43 -1.24 -15.15 16.18
N ASP A 44 -0.30 -14.61 16.96
CA ASP A 44 -0.60 -13.88 18.22
C ASP A 44 -0.96 -12.40 18.05
N GLU A 45 -1.05 -11.89 16.83
CA GLU A 45 -1.40 -10.48 16.56
C GLU A 45 -2.79 -10.08 17.08
N HIS A 46 -3.67 -11.07 17.32
CA HIS A 46 -5.04 -10.85 17.80
C HIS A 46 -5.24 -11.23 19.27
N TYR A 47 -4.15 -11.33 20.00
CA TYR A 47 -4.16 -11.73 21.41
C TYR A 47 -4.02 -10.52 22.34
N HIS A 48 -4.93 -10.38 23.29
CA HIS A 48 -4.98 -9.24 24.21
C HIS A 48 -4.98 -9.71 25.65
N ASP A 49 -4.17 -9.08 26.48
CA ASP A 49 -4.21 -9.27 27.93
C ASP A 49 -5.41 -8.48 28.53
N ALA A 50 -6.25 -9.17 29.25
CA ALA A 50 -7.40 -8.60 29.97
C ALA A 50 -7.48 -9.11 31.42
N THR A 51 -6.32 -9.32 32.04
CA THR A 51 -6.21 -9.83 33.43
C THR A 51 -6.83 -8.91 34.47
N ASP A 52 -7.03 -7.64 34.15
CA ASP A 52 -7.79 -6.69 34.97
C ASP A 52 -9.32 -6.91 34.93
N GLY A 53 -9.78 -7.85 34.09
CA GLY A 53 -11.19 -8.17 33.88
C GLY A 53 -11.97 -7.15 33.06
N MET A 54 -11.28 -6.22 32.41
CA MET A 54 -11.87 -5.20 31.53
C MET A 54 -11.42 -5.37 30.09
N ILE A 55 -12.38 -5.35 29.17
CA ILE A 55 -12.13 -5.40 27.73
C ILE A 55 -12.59 -4.08 27.12
N ASN A 56 -11.65 -3.30 26.57
CA ASN A 56 -11.95 -2.06 25.87
C ASN A 56 -12.07 -2.31 24.37
N LEU A 57 -13.27 -2.65 23.93
CA LEU A 57 -13.56 -2.93 22.51
C LEU A 57 -13.37 -1.69 21.62
N LYS A 58 -13.49 -0.49 22.17
CA LYS A 58 -13.33 0.75 21.39
C LYS A 58 -11.89 0.90 20.92
N ASP A 59 -10.92 0.73 21.80
CA ASP A 59 -9.49 0.89 21.47
C ASP A 59 -9.06 -0.14 20.41
N ILE A 60 -9.54 -1.38 20.53
CA ILE A 60 -9.29 -2.45 19.55
C ILE A 60 -9.93 -2.13 18.19
N ALA A 61 -11.15 -1.64 18.18
CA ALA A 61 -11.83 -1.25 16.96
C ALA A 61 -11.12 -0.07 16.26
N GLU A 62 -10.65 0.91 17.02
CA GLU A 62 -9.88 2.04 16.49
C GLU A 62 -8.56 1.56 15.89
N GLU A 63 -7.85 0.66 16.55
CA GLU A 63 -6.62 0.05 16.05
C GLU A 63 -6.83 -0.69 14.73
N LEU A 64 -7.82 -1.55 14.65
CA LEU A 64 -8.17 -2.28 13.42
C LEU A 64 -8.52 -1.33 12.26
N VAL A 65 -9.28 -0.28 12.54
CA VAL A 65 -9.64 0.74 11.53
C VAL A 65 -8.40 1.49 11.03
N ILE A 66 -7.43 1.76 11.89
CA ILE A 66 -6.18 2.43 11.49
C ILE A 66 -5.31 1.52 10.64
N ILE A 67 -5.18 0.26 11.01
CA ILE A 67 -4.36 -0.73 10.29
C ILE A 67 -4.92 -1.00 8.89
N GLU A 68 -6.23 -1.17 8.77
CA GLU A 68 -6.92 -1.47 7.51
C GLU A 68 -7.08 -0.25 6.58
N LYS A 69 -6.72 0.93 7.04
CA LYS A 69 -6.82 2.14 6.23
C LYS A 69 -5.94 2.03 4.98
N PRO A 70 -6.52 2.14 3.77
CA PRO A 70 -5.73 2.10 2.56
C PRO A 70 -4.77 3.29 2.48
N MET A 71 -3.59 3.08 1.91
CA MET A 71 -2.60 4.15 1.76
C MET A 71 -3.01 5.19 0.74
N ARG A 72 -3.79 4.80 -0.28
CA ARG A 72 -4.25 5.65 -1.38
C ARG A 72 -5.71 5.39 -1.68
N ALA A 73 -6.42 6.44 -2.06
CA ALA A 73 -7.77 6.38 -2.60
C ALA A 73 -7.86 7.22 -3.87
N PHE A 74 -8.67 6.78 -4.83
CA PHE A 74 -8.86 7.47 -6.10
C PHE A 74 -10.35 7.75 -6.32
N ALA A 75 -10.66 8.97 -6.74
CA ALA A 75 -12.01 9.31 -7.17
C ALA A 75 -12.31 8.69 -8.55
N ASN A 76 -13.58 8.39 -8.80
CA ASN A 76 -14.02 7.82 -10.09
C ASN A 76 -13.75 8.72 -11.31
N ASN A 77 -13.54 10.02 -11.07
CA ASN A 77 -13.23 11.03 -12.09
C ASN A 77 -11.78 11.50 -12.05
N SER A 78 -10.88 10.73 -11.45
CA SER A 78 -9.44 11.06 -11.34
C SER A 78 -8.76 11.22 -12.71
N ASP A 79 -9.35 10.67 -13.79
CA ASP A 79 -8.85 10.78 -15.15
C ASP A 79 -9.09 12.18 -15.78
N GLN A 80 -9.92 13.03 -15.16
CA GLN A 80 -10.18 14.42 -15.61
C GLN A 80 -9.12 15.42 -15.11
N MET A 81 -8.07 14.96 -14.50
CA MET A 81 -6.97 15.78 -14.04
C MET A 81 -6.23 16.43 -15.22
N LEU A 82 -5.72 17.64 -15.02
CA LEU A 82 -4.78 18.25 -15.94
C LEU A 82 -3.54 17.37 -16.07
N ARG A 83 -3.31 16.82 -17.25
CA ARG A 83 -2.20 15.88 -17.51
C ARG A 83 -0.94 16.55 -18.03
N GLU A 84 -1.07 17.78 -18.54
CA GLU A 84 0.06 18.51 -19.13
C GLU A 84 0.02 20.00 -18.80
N GLY A 85 1.16 20.66 -18.86
CA GLY A 85 1.33 22.08 -18.71
C GLY A 85 2.63 22.56 -19.35
N ASN A 86 2.95 23.84 -19.15
CA ASN A 86 4.17 24.40 -19.71
C ASN A 86 5.41 23.83 -18.98
N GLY A 87 6.10 22.86 -19.61
CA GLY A 87 7.32 22.24 -19.09
C GLY A 87 7.08 21.08 -18.10
N TRP A 88 5.86 20.58 -17.99
CA TRP A 88 5.54 19.40 -17.19
C TRP A 88 4.42 18.57 -17.82
N GLU A 89 4.47 17.29 -17.59
CA GLU A 89 3.49 16.28 -17.98
C GLU A 89 3.31 15.27 -16.86
N VAL A 90 2.07 14.83 -16.64
CA VAL A 90 1.75 13.74 -15.70
C VAL A 90 1.60 12.47 -16.49
N ILE A 91 2.48 11.52 -16.26
CA ILE A 91 2.46 10.19 -16.86
C ILE A 91 2.01 9.17 -15.81
N ASP A 92 1.27 8.16 -16.25
CA ASP A 92 0.90 7.05 -15.41
C ASP A 92 2.13 6.15 -15.14
N GLU A 93 2.08 5.36 -14.06
CA GLU A 93 3.20 4.54 -13.63
C GLU A 93 3.64 3.52 -14.71
N GLU A 94 2.68 2.98 -15.47
CA GLU A 94 2.94 2.08 -16.60
C GLU A 94 3.68 2.80 -17.74
N GLN A 95 3.27 4.01 -18.08
CA GLN A 95 3.92 4.84 -19.09
C GLN A 95 5.34 5.26 -18.66
N ALA A 96 5.54 5.51 -17.36
CA ALA A 96 6.85 5.85 -16.82
C ALA A 96 7.84 4.68 -16.95
N VAL A 97 7.36 3.45 -16.76
CA VAL A 97 8.18 2.23 -16.94
C VAL A 97 8.53 2.04 -18.41
N GLU A 98 7.56 2.17 -19.33
CA GLU A 98 7.81 2.06 -20.77
C GLU A 98 8.83 3.09 -21.26
N LEU A 99 8.71 4.35 -20.83
CA LEU A 99 9.66 5.41 -21.19
C LEU A 99 11.05 5.15 -20.63
N ALA A 100 11.15 4.63 -19.41
CA ALA A 100 12.43 4.27 -18.81
C ALA A 100 13.12 3.11 -19.54
N GLU A 101 12.36 2.11 -19.98
CA GLU A 101 12.87 0.98 -20.77
C GLU A 101 13.34 1.44 -22.17
N GLU A 102 12.61 2.36 -22.81
CA GLU A 102 13.03 2.96 -24.08
C GLU A 102 14.31 3.78 -23.94
N GLU A 103 14.44 4.59 -22.89
CA GLU A 103 15.66 5.37 -22.61
C GLU A 103 16.87 4.48 -22.32
N GLU A 104 16.68 3.36 -21.60
CA GLU A 104 17.76 2.39 -21.34
C GLU A 104 18.23 1.71 -22.63
N THR A 105 17.33 1.44 -23.58
CA THR A 105 17.71 0.83 -24.87
C THR A 105 18.40 1.81 -25.79
N GLU A 106 18.11 3.11 -25.74
CA GLU A 106 18.77 4.14 -26.54
C GLU A 106 20.14 4.59 -25.98
N GLN A 107 20.33 4.48 -24.67
CA GLN A 107 21.58 4.89 -24.00
C GLN A 107 22.53 3.74 -23.70
N ILE A 108 22.73 2.83 -24.63
CA ILE A 108 23.85 1.89 -24.52
C ILE A 108 25.14 2.70 -24.64
N ASP A 109 25.85 2.84 -23.53
CA ASP A 109 27.17 3.51 -23.48
C ASP A 109 28.04 2.98 -24.62
N PRO A 110 28.62 3.85 -25.47
CA PRO A 110 29.48 3.42 -26.58
C PRO A 110 30.62 2.51 -26.17
N ARG A 111 31.02 2.53 -24.89
CA ARG A 111 32.02 1.62 -24.32
C ARG A 111 31.49 0.19 -24.17
N LEU A 112 30.19 0.05 -23.86
CA LEU A 112 29.55 -1.25 -23.78
C LEU A 112 29.26 -1.86 -25.14
N GLN A 113 29.00 -1.04 -26.17
CA GLN A 113 28.89 -1.51 -27.55
C GLN A 113 30.16 -2.19 -28.04
N LYS A 114 31.34 -1.65 -27.67
CA LYS A 114 32.64 -2.28 -27.99
C LYS A 114 32.82 -3.63 -27.30
N LEU A 115 32.35 -3.78 -26.08
CA LEU A 115 32.39 -5.06 -25.34
C LEU A 115 31.48 -6.11 -25.99
N GLN A 116 30.30 -5.70 -26.43
CA GLN A 116 29.37 -6.59 -27.11
C GLN A 116 29.93 -7.07 -28.47
N GLN A 117 30.57 -6.22 -29.24
CA GLN A 117 31.25 -6.59 -30.48
C GLN A 117 32.39 -7.59 -30.23
N LEU A 118 33.18 -7.42 -29.17
CA LEU A 118 34.25 -8.36 -28.81
C LEU A 118 33.71 -9.72 -28.39
N TYR A 119 32.55 -9.75 -27.75
CA TYR A 119 31.89 -10.99 -27.36
C TYR A 119 31.33 -11.78 -28.56
N ASP A 120 30.81 -11.06 -29.58
CA ASP A 120 30.30 -11.66 -30.80
C ASP A 120 31.42 -12.14 -31.74
N GLU A 121 32.62 -11.55 -31.65
CA GLU A 121 33.82 -11.98 -32.45
C GLU A 121 34.48 -13.26 -31.89
N GLU A 122 34.27 -13.59 -30.58
CA GLU A 122 34.83 -14.82 -29.97
C GLU A 122 33.93 -16.05 -30.17
N GLN A 123 32.77 -15.88 -30.74
CA GLN A 123 31.84 -16.98 -31.13
C GLN A 123 31.92 -17.22 -32.65
#